data_9096f3793edf3a9999dc6029148b1a80
#
_entry.id   9096f3793edf3a9999dc6029148b1a80
#
_cell.length_a   1.000
_cell.length_b   1.000
_cell.length_c   1.000
_cell.angle_alpha   90.00
_cell.angle_beta   90.00
_cell.angle_gamma   90.00
#
_symmetry.space_group_name_H-M   'P 1'
#
loop_
_entity.id
_entity.type
_entity.pdbx_description
1 polymer ?
#
loop_
_entity_poly.entity_id
_entity_poly.type
_entity_poly.pdbx_seq_one_letter_code
_entity_poly.pdbx_strand_id
1 'polypeptide(L)'
;MNLCKTIVLVIAALYGQSVSAALTIGSDFSWLPQQQATRAWPVAEPAAIPDGLRPCCAFGYRLKTQFFGIPVPFYRIGNIAESGALGQHSYNDSHFTSLLAISGLGAENNGIIFTRRGGFIDTAHIRDSADMTFYLFTRLYPQLGKAFTLSPGGEELARRKIVFKAFTPPADPAQAYSLAVWLAARIAFDLAAWHEIAQWYGYESVPGFPEGVSAFSPEDLYSNLIGARLAASVLLDGHGYSRTGFNLAMTTLLPDALAQLGGVPAAQTRLQFDRVDKCWWDSTKAVPQKFLLLKRNYQTGSDRVPTPIPGEPQAVLRLALPASVAGETLDTLAELQLWPGKRMGNLPKPVRYYTRRDFPALASFARLNDQQQLRQAAGPES
;
A
#
# COMPACT_ATOMS: atom_id res chain seq x y z
N MET A 1 19.31 27.13 5.78
CA MET A 1 19.38 26.49 7.11
C MET A 1 18.26 25.47 7.13
N ASN A 2 18.58 24.18 7.02
CA ASN A 2 17.58 23.11 6.81
C ASN A 2 16.72 22.92 8.05
N LEU A 3 15.41 23.13 7.93
CA LEU A 3 14.40 22.97 8.99
C LEU A 3 14.55 21.63 9.74
N CYS A 4 14.96 20.57 9.05
CA CYS A 4 15.19 19.25 9.66
C CYS A 4 16.41 19.17 10.59
N LYS A 5 17.49 19.92 10.34
CA LYS A 5 18.65 19.92 11.24
C LYS A 5 18.36 20.70 12.54
N THR A 6 17.55 21.73 12.47
CA THR A 6 17.14 22.53 13.63
C THR A 6 16.17 21.77 14.54
N ILE A 7 15.31 20.91 13.98
CA ILE A 7 14.35 20.11 14.75
C ILE A 7 15.04 19.00 15.56
N VAL A 8 16.13 18.42 15.07
CA VAL A 8 16.87 17.37 15.83
C VAL A 8 17.52 17.95 17.09
N LEU A 9 17.98 19.19 17.07
CA LEU A 9 18.60 19.85 18.23
C LEU A 9 17.57 20.39 19.25
N VAL A 10 16.35 20.73 18.82
CA VAL A 10 15.30 21.23 19.71
C VAL A 10 14.51 20.10 20.37
N ILE A 11 14.39 18.92 19.73
CA ILE A 11 13.68 17.76 20.30
C ILE A 11 14.45 17.14 21.48
N ALA A 12 15.76 17.32 21.58
CA ALA A 12 16.54 16.90 22.75
C ALA A 12 16.25 17.74 24.03
N ALA A 13 15.64 18.89 23.89
CA ALA A 13 15.36 19.83 25.02
C ALA A 13 13.87 19.90 25.44
N LEU A 14 12.92 19.29 24.72
CA LEU A 14 11.47 19.38 24.99
C LEU A 14 10.80 18.00 25.04
N TYR A 15 11.31 17.11 25.89
CA TYR A 15 10.53 15.96 26.34
C TYR A 15 9.43 16.45 27.29
N GLY A 16 8.23 16.64 26.77
CA GLY A 16 7.08 16.95 27.62
C GLY A 16 5.80 17.45 26.94
N GLN A 17 5.78 17.71 25.64
CA GLN A 17 4.53 18.03 24.96
C GLN A 17 4.25 17.02 23.87
N SER A 18 3.38 16.03 24.18
CA SER A 18 2.69 15.21 23.20
C SER A 18 1.89 16.15 22.30
N VAL A 19 2.38 16.41 21.09
CA VAL A 19 1.53 16.99 20.05
C VAL A 19 0.50 15.91 19.71
N SER A 20 -0.64 15.98 20.40
CA SER A 20 -1.80 15.13 20.09
C SER A 20 -2.30 15.58 18.74
N ALA A 21 -1.91 14.85 17.67
CA ALA A 21 -2.57 15.01 16.39
C ALA A 21 -4.06 14.74 16.61
N ALA A 22 -4.92 15.71 16.31
CA ALA A 22 -6.34 15.52 16.40
C ALA A 22 -6.73 14.39 15.43
N LEU A 23 -7.13 13.23 15.98
CA LEU A 23 -7.59 12.11 15.19
C LEU A 23 -9.00 12.44 14.68
N THR A 24 -9.18 12.53 13.37
CA THR A 24 -10.51 12.63 12.79
C THR A 24 -11.13 11.23 12.81
N ILE A 25 -12.27 11.08 13.48
CA ILE A 25 -13.04 9.85 13.48
C ILE A 25 -13.73 9.71 12.13
N GLY A 26 -13.74 8.49 11.56
CA GLY A 26 -14.13 8.23 10.17
C GLY A 26 -15.60 8.47 9.78
N SER A 27 -16.47 8.98 10.70
CA SER A 27 -17.88 9.26 10.42
C SER A 27 -18.12 10.34 9.35
N ASP A 28 -17.13 11.19 9.08
CA ASP A 28 -17.26 12.31 8.14
C ASP A 28 -16.82 11.98 6.71
N PHE A 29 -16.45 10.71 6.45
CA PHE A 29 -15.95 10.28 5.15
C PHE A 29 -16.93 9.32 4.49
N SER A 30 -17.63 9.77 3.46
CA SER A 30 -18.66 8.97 2.77
C SER A 30 -18.11 7.73 2.05
N TRP A 31 -16.80 7.71 1.74
CA TRP A 31 -16.15 6.58 1.11
C TRP A 31 -15.72 5.48 2.09
N LEU A 32 -15.81 5.73 3.41
CA LEU A 32 -15.54 4.70 4.40
C LEU A 32 -16.75 3.77 4.50
N PRO A 33 -16.57 2.47 4.26
CA PRO A 33 -17.69 1.55 4.21
C PRO A 33 -18.34 1.36 5.59
N GLN A 34 -19.63 1.12 5.58
CA GLN A 34 -20.30 0.51 6.72
C GLN A 34 -19.71 -0.89 6.95
N GLN A 35 -19.76 -1.39 8.18
CA GLN A 35 -19.20 -2.71 8.47
C GLN A 35 -19.98 -3.86 7.82
N GLN A 36 -21.22 -3.64 7.45
CA GLN A 36 -22.12 -4.65 6.89
C GLN A 36 -22.81 -4.15 5.63
N ALA A 37 -22.94 -5.04 4.65
CA ALA A 37 -23.84 -4.85 3.52
C ALA A 37 -25.30 -4.92 3.99
N THR A 38 -26.20 -4.26 3.27
CA THR A 38 -27.64 -4.30 3.55
C THR A 38 -28.29 -5.63 3.11
N ARG A 39 -27.63 -6.35 2.23
CA ARG A 39 -28.02 -7.68 1.71
C ARG A 39 -26.81 -8.38 1.09
N ALA A 40 -26.94 -9.67 0.78
CA ALA A 40 -26.01 -10.32 -0.13
C ALA A 40 -26.30 -9.86 -1.57
N TRP A 41 -25.28 -9.29 -2.21
CA TRP A 41 -25.36 -8.82 -3.60
C TRP A 41 -24.91 -9.93 -4.56
N PRO A 42 -25.31 -9.88 -5.85
CA PRO A 42 -24.69 -10.71 -6.88
C PRO A 42 -23.20 -10.48 -6.94
N VAL A 43 -22.44 -11.52 -7.26
CA VAL A 43 -20.99 -11.49 -7.33
C VAL A 43 -20.54 -11.85 -8.75
N ALA A 44 -19.50 -11.18 -9.21
CA ALA A 44 -18.86 -11.47 -10.49
C ALA A 44 -18.33 -12.91 -10.54
N GLU A 45 -18.21 -13.45 -11.74
CA GLU A 45 -17.42 -14.66 -11.99
C GLU A 45 -16.00 -14.50 -11.39
N PRO A 46 -15.38 -15.61 -10.95
CA PRO A 46 -14.06 -15.57 -10.35
C PRO A 46 -13.04 -14.85 -11.24
N ALA A 47 -12.56 -13.70 -10.78
CA ALA A 47 -11.62 -12.89 -11.52
C ALA A 47 -10.27 -13.61 -11.74
N ALA A 48 -9.54 -13.24 -12.80
CA ALA A 48 -8.15 -13.61 -12.96
C ALA A 48 -7.29 -12.92 -11.90
N ILE A 49 -6.11 -13.47 -11.60
CA ILE A 49 -5.16 -12.84 -10.66
C ILE A 49 -4.75 -11.48 -11.22
N PRO A 50 -4.82 -10.40 -10.42
CA PRO A 50 -4.31 -9.11 -10.87
C PRO A 50 -2.79 -9.20 -11.07
N ASP A 51 -2.30 -8.59 -12.11
CA ASP A 51 -0.88 -8.60 -12.46
C ASP A 51 -0.01 -7.82 -11.47
N GLY A 52 -0.62 -6.86 -10.76
CA GLY A 52 -0.01 -6.13 -9.66
C GLY A 52 1.14 -5.21 -10.05
N LEU A 53 1.32 -4.96 -11.34
CA LEU A 53 2.43 -4.16 -11.87
C LEU A 53 1.96 -2.78 -12.37
N ARG A 54 1.26 -2.04 -11.53
CA ARG A 54 1.28 -0.59 -11.72
C ARG A 54 2.67 -0.09 -11.34
N PRO A 55 3.28 0.83 -12.12
CA PRO A 55 4.60 1.34 -11.78
C PRO A 55 4.58 1.89 -10.35
N CYS A 56 5.35 1.27 -9.47
CA CYS A 56 5.56 1.78 -8.13
C CYS A 56 6.34 3.10 -8.23
N CYS A 57 5.81 4.13 -7.62
CA CYS A 57 6.43 5.44 -7.61
C CYS A 57 7.51 5.49 -6.53
N ALA A 58 8.79 5.59 -6.88
CA ALA A 58 9.79 5.96 -5.89
C ALA A 58 9.47 7.35 -5.32
N PHE A 59 9.57 7.52 -4.00
CA PHE A 59 9.21 8.76 -3.30
C PHE A 59 10.05 9.95 -3.78
N GLY A 60 9.39 11.01 -4.24
CA GLY A 60 10.01 12.21 -4.78
C GLY A 60 9.40 12.63 -6.11
N TYR A 61 9.93 13.66 -6.75
CA TYR A 61 9.50 14.09 -8.08
C TYR A 61 10.69 14.52 -8.93
N ARG A 62 10.54 14.49 -10.28
CA ARG A 62 11.62 14.74 -11.25
C ARG A 62 12.85 13.89 -10.94
N LEU A 63 12.63 12.65 -10.57
CA LEU A 63 13.69 11.74 -10.15
C LEU A 63 14.67 11.49 -11.29
N LYS A 64 15.95 11.61 -10.95
CA LYS A 64 17.04 11.17 -11.83
C LYS A 64 17.01 9.65 -11.93
N THR A 65 17.43 9.11 -13.04
CA THR A 65 17.53 7.67 -13.28
C THR A 65 18.94 7.26 -13.61
N GLN A 66 19.31 6.06 -13.17
CA GLN A 66 20.55 5.37 -13.53
C GLN A 66 20.21 3.98 -14.02
N PHE A 67 20.97 3.52 -15.01
CA PHE A 67 20.91 2.15 -15.48
C PHE A 67 22.30 1.53 -15.34
N PHE A 68 22.46 0.48 -14.56
CA PHE A 68 23.76 -0.10 -14.16
C PHE A 68 24.76 0.95 -13.64
N GLY A 69 24.30 1.92 -12.84
CA GLY A 69 25.13 2.98 -12.29
C GLY A 69 25.45 4.12 -13.25
N ILE A 70 25.06 4.03 -14.53
CA ILE A 70 25.27 5.08 -15.54
C ILE A 70 24.05 6.01 -15.54
N PRO A 71 24.22 7.33 -15.31
CA PRO A 71 23.13 8.30 -15.37
C PRO A 71 22.48 8.33 -16.77
N VAL A 72 21.15 8.34 -16.80
CA VAL A 72 20.37 8.57 -18.03
C VAL A 72 20.11 10.07 -18.15
N PRO A 73 20.85 10.80 -19.00
CA PRO A 73 20.66 12.23 -19.15
C PRO A 73 19.30 12.53 -19.77
N PHE A 74 18.72 13.68 -19.41
CA PHE A 74 17.46 14.23 -19.95
C PHE A 74 16.17 13.45 -19.60
N TYR A 75 16.25 12.26 -19.00
CA TYR A 75 15.07 11.53 -18.53
C TYR A 75 14.82 11.80 -17.03
N ARG A 76 13.57 12.09 -16.70
CA ARG A 76 13.12 12.29 -15.31
C ARG A 76 11.81 11.59 -15.10
N ILE A 77 11.72 10.84 -14.03
CA ILE A 77 10.45 10.21 -13.64
C ILE A 77 9.56 11.26 -12.98
N GLY A 78 8.39 11.49 -13.56
CA GLY A 78 7.34 12.31 -12.95
C GLY A 78 6.43 11.42 -12.10
N ASN A 79 6.46 11.60 -10.79
CA ASN A 79 5.68 10.77 -9.86
C ASN A 79 4.48 11.51 -9.24
N ILE A 80 4.13 12.69 -9.70
CA ILE A 80 3.02 13.47 -9.15
C ILE A 80 1.82 13.37 -10.09
N ALA A 81 0.68 12.95 -9.54
CA ALA A 81 -0.60 12.97 -10.24
C ALA A 81 -1.46 14.18 -9.80
N GLU A 82 -2.44 14.52 -10.62
CA GLU A 82 -3.50 15.48 -10.30
C GLU A 82 -4.75 14.71 -9.86
N SER A 83 -5.35 15.08 -8.73
CA SER A 83 -6.53 14.41 -8.20
C SER A 83 -7.74 14.44 -9.14
N GLY A 84 -7.84 15.46 -9.99
CA GLY A 84 -8.90 15.59 -11.01
C GLY A 84 -8.60 14.91 -12.34
N ALA A 85 -7.43 14.27 -12.50
CA ALA A 85 -6.97 13.69 -13.76
C ALA A 85 -6.39 12.27 -13.60
N LEU A 86 -6.99 11.48 -12.72
CA LEU A 86 -6.51 10.12 -12.41
C LEU A 86 -6.86 9.08 -13.49
N GLY A 87 -7.69 9.45 -14.46
CA GLY A 87 -8.18 8.54 -15.48
C GLY A 87 -9.14 7.48 -14.93
N GLN A 88 -9.50 6.54 -15.78
CA GLN A 88 -10.44 5.48 -15.42
C GLN A 88 -9.71 4.31 -14.76
N HIS A 89 -10.25 3.83 -13.66
CA HIS A 89 -9.75 2.61 -13.04
C HIS A 89 -10.00 1.41 -13.96
N SER A 90 -8.98 0.60 -14.15
CA SER A 90 -9.05 -0.62 -14.93
C SER A 90 -8.44 -1.77 -14.14
N TYR A 91 -9.24 -2.79 -13.86
CA TYR A 91 -8.75 -4.00 -13.20
C TYR A 91 -7.56 -4.59 -13.98
N ASN A 92 -6.40 -4.66 -13.35
CA ASN A 92 -5.15 -5.00 -14.02
C ASN A 92 -4.90 -6.51 -14.00
N ASP A 93 -5.43 -7.23 -15.00
CA ASP A 93 -5.31 -8.69 -15.15
C ASP A 93 -4.37 -9.12 -16.28
N SER A 94 -3.59 -8.21 -16.85
CA SER A 94 -2.68 -8.55 -17.94
C SER A 94 -1.37 -7.74 -17.94
N HIS A 95 -0.27 -8.40 -18.32
CA HIS A 95 1.02 -7.74 -18.56
C HIS A 95 0.96 -6.65 -19.63
N PHE A 96 0.04 -6.76 -20.58
CA PHE A 96 -0.14 -5.73 -21.61
C PHE A 96 -0.70 -4.44 -21.01
N THR A 97 -1.67 -4.54 -20.10
CA THR A 97 -2.20 -3.37 -19.38
C THR A 97 -1.11 -2.69 -18.55
N SER A 98 -0.25 -3.47 -17.89
CA SER A 98 0.90 -2.97 -17.14
C SER A 98 1.90 -2.24 -18.04
N LEU A 99 2.21 -2.80 -19.23
CA LEU A 99 3.10 -2.15 -20.19
C LEU A 99 2.53 -0.81 -20.71
N LEU A 100 1.22 -0.76 -20.98
CA LEU A 100 0.56 0.50 -21.37
C LEU A 100 0.61 1.53 -20.24
N ALA A 101 0.42 1.11 -19.00
CA ALA A 101 0.53 2.00 -17.83
C ALA A 101 1.96 2.56 -17.67
N ILE A 102 3.00 1.73 -17.83
CA ILE A 102 4.41 2.14 -17.78
C ILE A 102 4.75 3.11 -18.91
N SER A 103 4.18 2.92 -20.10
CA SER A 103 4.41 3.80 -21.26
C SER A 103 3.64 5.12 -21.20
N GLY A 104 2.76 5.32 -20.20
CA GLY A 104 1.88 6.49 -20.10
C GLY A 104 0.73 6.50 -21.11
N LEU A 105 0.49 5.38 -21.80
CA LEU A 105 -0.60 5.21 -22.77
C LEU A 105 -1.84 4.51 -22.17
N GLY A 106 -1.79 4.20 -20.87
CA GLY A 106 -2.89 3.56 -20.15
C GLY A 106 -4.06 4.51 -19.88
N ALA A 107 -5.22 3.93 -19.56
CA ALA A 107 -6.40 4.69 -19.14
C ALA A 107 -6.25 5.32 -17.74
N GLU A 108 -5.29 4.86 -16.96
CA GLU A 108 -4.99 5.33 -15.60
C GLU A 108 -3.81 6.31 -15.61
N ASN A 109 -3.94 7.33 -14.78
CA ASN A 109 -2.85 8.25 -14.48
C ASN A 109 -2.49 8.11 -12.99
N ASN A 110 -1.46 7.34 -12.71
CA ASN A 110 -1.01 7.05 -11.35
C ASN A 110 0.11 7.97 -10.90
N GLY A 111 0.21 8.19 -9.60
CA GLY A 111 1.27 8.98 -8.99
C GLY A 111 0.97 9.34 -7.56
N ILE A 112 1.86 10.12 -6.96
CA ILE A 112 1.76 10.56 -5.58
C ILE A 112 1.02 11.91 -5.52
N ILE A 113 0.05 12.01 -4.62
CA ILE A 113 -0.71 13.22 -4.32
C ILE A 113 -0.56 13.50 -2.82
N PHE A 114 -0.29 14.75 -2.46
CA PHE A 114 -0.38 15.15 -1.08
C PHE A 114 -1.83 15.46 -0.70
N THR A 115 -2.24 14.98 0.47
CA THR A 115 -3.56 15.25 1.03
C THR A 115 -3.41 15.77 2.46
N ARG A 116 -4.28 16.68 2.89
CA ARG A 116 -4.18 17.33 4.21
C ARG A 116 -4.42 16.36 5.37
N ARG A 117 -5.24 15.31 5.18
CA ARG A 117 -5.64 14.35 6.21
C ARG A 117 -5.01 12.97 6.04
N GLY A 118 -4.50 12.64 4.85
CA GLY A 118 -3.86 11.37 4.54
C GLY A 118 -2.35 11.47 4.28
N GLY A 119 -1.76 12.67 4.34
CA GLY A 119 -0.37 12.86 3.96
C GLY A 119 -0.13 12.61 2.48
N PHE A 120 1.03 12.08 2.13
CA PHE A 120 1.29 11.59 0.77
C PHE A 120 0.52 10.30 0.52
N ILE A 121 -0.06 10.18 -0.66
CA ILE A 121 -0.87 9.04 -1.11
C ILE A 121 -0.38 8.61 -2.49
N ASP A 122 -0.06 7.33 -2.66
CA ASP A 122 0.23 6.72 -3.96
C ASP A 122 -1.02 6.05 -4.53
N THR A 123 -1.48 6.53 -5.69
CA THR A 123 -2.69 6.02 -6.34
C THR A 123 -2.52 4.65 -6.99
N ALA A 124 -1.28 4.25 -7.34
CA ALA A 124 -0.99 2.91 -7.84
C ALA A 124 -1.23 1.87 -6.74
N HIS A 125 -0.70 2.09 -5.53
CA HIS A 125 -0.91 1.22 -4.38
C HIS A 125 -2.38 1.10 -3.96
N ILE A 126 -3.15 2.21 -4.06
CA ILE A 126 -4.61 2.16 -3.85
C ILE A 126 -5.25 1.18 -4.83
N ARG A 127 -4.95 1.32 -6.12
CA ARG A 127 -5.58 0.52 -7.18
C ARG A 127 -5.15 -0.94 -7.10
N ASP A 128 -3.89 -1.24 -6.81
CA ASP A 128 -3.40 -2.62 -6.68
C ASP A 128 -4.05 -3.35 -5.50
N SER A 129 -4.17 -2.68 -4.37
CA SER A 129 -4.87 -3.26 -3.21
C SER A 129 -6.37 -3.41 -3.43
N ALA A 130 -6.99 -2.51 -4.20
CA ALA A 130 -8.39 -2.62 -4.57
C ALA A 130 -8.63 -3.82 -5.51
N ASP A 131 -7.81 -3.98 -6.55
CA ASP A 131 -7.87 -5.12 -7.47
C ASP A 131 -7.64 -6.45 -6.75
N MET A 132 -6.66 -6.51 -5.87
CA MET A 132 -6.40 -7.70 -5.08
C MET A 132 -7.58 -8.04 -4.15
N THR A 133 -8.22 -7.03 -3.56
CA THR A 133 -9.42 -7.23 -2.72
C THR A 133 -10.58 -7.78 -3.55
N PHE A 134 -10.83 -7.22 -4.73
CA PHE A 134 -11.86 -7.71 -5.64
C PHE A 134 -11.59 -9.16 -6.09
N TYR A 135 -10.35 -9.46 -6.51
CA TYR A 135 -9.92 -10.81 -6.86
C TYR A 135 -10.22 -11.81 -5.74
N LEU A 136 -9.71 -11.53 -4.54
CA LEU A 136 -9.87 -12.41 -3.39
C LEU A 136 -11.34 -12.62 -3.04
N PHE A 137 -12.14 -11.55 -3.08
CA PHE A 137 -13.56 -11.63 -2.79
C PHE A 137 -14.30 -12.55 -3.78
N THR A 138 -14.07 -12.39 -5.09
CA THR A 138 -14.73 -13.23 -6.12
C THR A 138 -14.35 -14.70 -6.04
N ARG A 139 -13.15 -15.01 -5.50
CA ARG A 139 -12.69 -16.39 -5.28
C ARG A 139 -13.18 -16.98 -3.95
N LEU A 140 -13.23 -16.14 -2.91
CA LEU A 140 -13.55 -16.55 -1.56
C LEU A 140 -15.06 -16.76 -1.36
N TYR A 141 -15.88 -15.78 -1.75
CA TYR A 141 -17.29 -15.76 -1.39
C TYR A 141 -18.06 -17.03 -1.85
N PRO A 142 -17.89 -17.56 -3.09
CA PRO A 142 -18.56 -18.78 -3.52
C PRO A 142 -18.14 -20.04 -2.74
N GLN A 143 -17.04 -19.98 -2.01
CA GLN A 143 -16.48 -21.09 -1.23
C GLN A 143 -16.44 -20.80 0.27
N LEU A 144 -17.14 -19.75 0.72
CA LEU A 144 -17.14 -19.32 2.11
C LEU A 144 -17.55 -20.50 3.02
N GLY A 145 -16.80 -20.70 4.11
CA GLY A 145 -17.00 -21.82 5.02
C GLY A 145 -16.31 -23.13 4.64
N LYS A 146 -15.79 -23.27 3.41
CA LYS A 146 -15.02 -24.45 2.97
C LYS A 146 -13.53 -24.27 3.21
N ALA A 147 -12.83 -25.37 3.44
CA ALA A 147 -11.37 -25.37 3.45
C ALA A 147 -10.85 -25.46 2.00
N PHE A 148 -10.01 -24.50 1.63
CA PHE A 148 -9.32 -24.50 0.33
C PHE A 148 -8.04 -23.66 0.38
N THR A 149 -7.24 -23.69 -0.68
CA THR A 149 -6.01 -22.90 -0.79
C THR A 149 -6.00 -22.12 -2.10
N LEU A 150 -5.68 -20.83 -2.03
CA LEU A 150 -5.37 -20.00 -3.19
C LEU A 150 -3.86 -19.74 -3.25
N SER A 151 -3.34 -19.68 -4.48
CA SER A 151 -1.97 -19.26 -4.75
C SER A 151 -2.02 -18.00 -5.63
N PRO A 152 -1.78 -16.81 -5.08
CA PRO A 152 -1.92 -15.55 -5.82
C PRO A 152 -0.68 -15.28 -6.69
N GLY A 153 -0.42 -16.11 -7.68
CA GLY A 153 0.62 -15.88 -8.68
C GLY A 153 2.05 -16.15 -8.24
N GLY A 154 2.99 -15.48 -8.89
CA GLY A 154 4.43 -15.73 -8.82
C GLY A 154 5.08 -15.62 -7.44
N GLU A 155 6.40 -15.91 -7.39
CA GLU A 155 7.20 -15.78 -6.18
C GLU A 155 7.64 -14.33 -5.98
N GLU A 156 7.31 -13.76 -4.81
CA GLU A 156 7.94 -12.56 -4.28
C GLU A 156 8.89 -13.00 -3.16
N LEU A 157 10.10 -13.42 -3.50
CA LEU A 157 11.09 -14.10 -2.66
C LEU A 157 10.55 -15.38 -2.00
N ALA A 158 9.25 -15.48 -1.79
CA ALA A 158 8.56 -16.63 -1.23
C ALA A 158 7.36 -17.02 -2.10
N ARG A 159 7.00 -18.31 -2.06
CA ARG A 159 5.78 -18.81 -2.69
C ARG A 159 4.59 -18.49 -1.79
N ARG A 160 3.68 -17.69 -2.28
CA ARG A 160 2.51 -17.23 -1.52
C ARG A 160 1.39 -18.25 -1.57
N LYS A 161 0.84 -18.62 -0.43
CA LYS A 161 -0.35 -19.46 -0.29
C LYS A 161 -1.30 -18.83 0.71
N ILE A 162 -2.56 -18.76 0.39
CA ILE A 162 -3.63 -18.34 1.30
C ILE A 162 -4.44 -19.60 1.63
N VAL A 163 -4.35 -20.02 2.88
CA VAL A 163 -5.01 -21.23 3.36
C VAL A 163 -6.26 -20.83 4.12
N PHE A 164 -7.43 -21.13 3.53
CA PHE A 164 -8.73 -20.91 4.15
C PHE A 164 -9.13 -22.15 4.95
N LYS A 165 -9.67 -21.94 6.14
CA LYS A 165 -10.14 -23.00 7.03
C LYS A 165 -11.63 -23.23 6.84
N ALA A 166 -12.08 -24.46 7.12
CA ALA A 166 -13.52 -24.74 7.20
C ALA A 166 -14.10 -24.10 8.47
N PHE A 167 -15.26 -23.48 8.34
CA PHE A 167 -16.04 -22.93 9.46
C PHE A 167 -17.51 -22.85 9.04
N THR A 168 -18.42 -22.62 9.98
CA THR A 168 -19.84 -22.40 9.68
C THR A 168 -20.06 -20.91 9.41
N PRO A 169 -20.36 -20.48 8.17
CA PRO A 169 -20.65 -19.10 7.86
C PRO A 169 -21.87 -18.57 8.64
N PRO A 170 -21.96 -17.25 8.86
CA PRO A 170 -23.17 -16.62 9.38
C PRO A 170 -24.43 -17.06 8.60
N ALA A 171 -25.52 -17.35 9.31
CA ALA A 171 -26.77 -17.76 8.69
C ALA A 171 -27.46 -16.62 7.91
N ASP A 172 -27.24 -15.39 8.31
CA ASP A 172 -27.69 -14.20 7.57
C ASP A 172 -26.80 -13.98 6.33
N PRO A 173 -27.38 -14.00 5.12
CA PRO A 173 -26.64 -13.81 3.88
C PRO A 173 -25.90 -12.46 3.79
N ALA A 174 -26.43 -11.38 4.38
CA ALA A 174 -25.77 -10.08 4.38
C ALA A 174 -24.52 -10.09 5.28
N GLN A 175 -24.58 -10.79 6.41
CA GLN A 175 -23.43 -10.97 7.30
C GLN A 175 -22.36 -11.86 6.66
N ALA A 176 -22.75 -12.96 6.02
CA ALA A 176 -21.83 -13.86 5.31
C ALA A 176 -21.12 -13.12 4.16
N TYR A 177 -21.87 -12.30 3.40
CA TYR A 177 -21.31 -11.46 2.34
C TYR A 177 -20.29 -10.46 2.90
N SER A 178 -20.64 -9.73 3.96
CA SER A 178 -19.79 -8.76 4.61
C SER A 178 -18.51 -9.38 5.18
N LEU A 179 -18.64 -10.57 5.79
CA LEU A 179 -17.49 -11.34 6.28
C LEU A 179 -16.50 -11.65 5.16
N ALA A 180 -17.00 -12.09 4.00
CA ALA A 180 -16.17 -12.39 2.85
C ALA A 180 -15.47 -11.14 2.30
N VAL A 181 -16.15 -10.00 2.23
CA VAL A 181 -15.56 -8.72 1.79
C VAL A 181 -14.41 -8.31 2.70
N TRP A 182 -14.62 -8.30 4.01
CA TRP A 182 -13.59 -7.87 4.96
C TRP A 182 -12.44 -8.86 5.07
N LEU A 183 -12.70 -10.16 4.93
CA LEU A 183 -11.64 -11.18 4.88
C LEU A 183 -10.76 -10.99 3.64
N ALA A 184 -11.37 -10.70 2.49
CA ALA A 184 -10.65 -10.39 1.25
C ALA A 184 -9.79 -9.12 1.40
N ALA A 185 -10.34 -8.02 1.93
CA ALA A 185 -9.62 -6.78 2.18
C ALA A 185 -8.43 -6.98 3.15
N ARG A 186 -8.63 -7.81 4.19
CA ARG A 186 -7.57 -8.13 5.14
C ARG A 186 -6.41 -8.84 4.48
N ILE A 187 -6.69 -9.89 3.69
CA ILE A 187 -5.66 -10.68 3.01
C ILE A 187 -4.95 -9.83 1.94
N ALA A 188 -5.67 -8.96 1.22
CA ALA A 188 -5.08 -8.04 0.25
C ALA A 188 -4.06 -7.11 0.91
N PHE A 189 -4.39 -6.56 2.07
CA PHE A 189 -3.47 -5.73 2.84
C PHE A 189 -2.25 -6.53 3.36
N ASP A 190 -2.45 -7.76 3.84
CA ASP A 190 -1.33 -8.62 4.28
C ASP A 190 -0.38 -8.96 3.12
N LEU A 191 -0.91 -9.13 1.89
CA LEU A 191 -0.09 -9.30 0.68
C LEU A 191 0.71 -8.03 0.34
N ALA A 192 0.09 -6.84 0.46
CA ALA A 192 0.79 -5.58 0.27
C ALA A 192 1.91 -5.38 1.31
N ALA A 193 1.64 -5.70 2.58
CA ALA A 193 2.67 -5.63 3.62
C ALA A 193 3.83 -6.61 3.37
N TRP A 194 3.55 -7.78 2.80
CA TRP A 194 4.59 -8.71 2.36
C TRP A 194 5.40 -8.14 1.19
N HIS A 195 4.77 -7.48 0.25
CA HIS A 195 5.45 -6.85 -0.90
C HIS A 195 6.53 -5.87 -0.44
N GLU A 196 6.23 -4.99 0.52
CA GLU A 196 7.21 -4.06 1.11
C GLU A 196 8.41 -4.79 1.74
N ILE A 197 8.13 -5.88 2.47
CA ILE A 197 9.18 -6.73 3.04
C ILE A 197 10.02 -7.34 1.91
N ALA A 198 9.38 -7.94 0.91
CA ALA A 198 10.06 -8.59 -0.19
C ALA A 198 10.96 -7.63 -0.98
N GLN A 199 10.48 -6.43 -1.29
CA GLN A 199 11.27 -5.38 -1.96
C GLN A 199 12.52 -5.01 -1.15
N TRP A 200 12.39 -4.85 0.17
CA TRP A 200 13.54 -4.52 1.00
C TRP A 200 14.58 -5.64 1.02
N TYR A 201 14.14 -6.90 1.00
CA TYR A 201 15.03 -8.08 0.99
C TYR A 201 15.54 -8.45 -0.42
N GLY A 202 15.24 -7.64 -1.45
CA GLY A 202 15.82 -7.75 -2.80
C GLY A 202 14.91 -8.38 -3.84
N TYR A 203 13.58 -8.30 -3.65
CA TYR A 203 12.63 -8.61 -4.71
C TYR A 203 12.71 -7.56 -5.83
N GLU A 204 12.62 -8.04 -7.05
CA GLU A 204 12.57 -7.24 -8.27
C GLU A 204 11.43 -7.78 -9.14
N SER A 205 10.39 -6.98 -9.39
CA SER A 205 9.33 -7.36 -10.34
C SER A 205 9.83 -7.33 -11.78
N VAL A 206 10.77 -6.42 -12.06
CA VAL A 206 11.52 -6.39 -13.33
C VAL A 206 12.98 -6.76 -13.05
N PRO A 207 13.45 -7.92 -13.56
CA PRO A 207 14.82 -8.37 -13.32
C PRO A 207 15.86 -7.32 -13.68
N GLY A 208 16.79 -7.02 -12.76
CA GLY A 208 17.84 -6.02 -12.92
C GLY A 208 17.39 -4.59 -12.57
N PHE A 209 16.18 -4.40 -12.08
CA PHE A 209 15.71 -3.11 -11.58
C PHE A 209 15.41 -3.20 -10.08
N PRO A 210 16.37 -2.86 -9.19
CA PRO A 210 16.22 -2.97 -7.74
C PRO A 210 15.09 -2.09 -7.19
N GLU A 211 14.13 -2.70 -6.53
CA GLU A 211 12.97 -2.01 -5.94
C GLU A 211 13.21 -1.60 -4.47
N GLY A 212 14.34 -1.94 -3.88
CA GLY A 212 14.69 -1.54 -2.52
C GLY A 212 14.71 -0.02 -2.28
N VAL A 213 14.69 0.79 -3.35
CA VAL A 213 14.56 2.25 -3.28
C VAL A 213 13.18 2.68 -2.78
N SER A 214 12.11 1.95 -3.10
CA SER A 214 10.73 2.25 -2.71
C SER A 214 10.26 1.46 -1.48
N ALA A 215 10.93 0.38 -1.11
CA ALA A 215 10.52 -0.48 0.00
C ALA A 215 10.22 0.31 1.30
N PHE A 216 9.06 0.06 1.91
CA PHE A 216 8.58 0.78 3.11
C PHE A 216 8.49 2.30 2.94
N SER A 217 8.18 2.78 1.74
CA SER A 217 7.95 4.21 1.54
C SER A 217 6.87 4.75 2.51
N PRO A 218 6.99 6.01 2.97
CA PRO A 218 6.12 6.52 4.04
C PRO A 218 4.63 6.49 3.71
N GLU A 219 4.26 6.51 2.43
CA GLU A 219 2.88 6.53 1.93
C GLU A 219 2.30 5.15 1.58
N ASP A 220 3.15 4.15 1.25
CA ASP A 220 2.72 2.93 0.55
C ASP A 220 1.66 2.15 1.32
N LEU A 221 1.96 1.68 2.53
CA LEU A 221 1.02 0.86 3.28
C LEU A 221 -0.23 1.62 3.76
N TYR A 222 -0.17 2.95 3.88
CA TYR A 222 -1.39 3.72 4.13
C TYR A 222 -2.24 3.82 2.87
N SER A 223 -1.63 3.98 1.70
CA SER A 223 -2.30 3.95 0.40
C SER A 223 -2.91 2.58 0.09
N ASN A 224 -2.18 1.50 0.38
CA ASN A 224 -2.71 0.14 0.28
C ASN A 224 -3.95 -0.08 1.17
N LEU A 225 -3.93 0.46 2.39
CA LEU A 225 -5.08 0.38 3.30
C LEU A 225 -6.29 1.16 2.78
N ILE A 226 -6.08 2.35 2.19
CA ILE A 226 -7.13 3.10 1.50
C ILE A 226 -7.72 2.24 0.37
N GLY A 227 -6.88 1.62 -0.46
CA GLY A 227 -7.32 0.78 -1.58
C GLY A 227 -8.18 -0.40 -1.14
N ALA A 228 -7.74 -1.13 -0.12
CA ALA A 228 -8.52 -2.24 0.45
C ALA A 228 -9.88 -1.78 1.01
N ARG A 229 -9.94 -0.59 1.65
CA ARG A 229 -11.19 -0.02 2.17
C ARG A 229 -12.11 0.51 1.08
N LEU A 230 -11.58 1.15 0.04
CA LEU A 230 -12.37 1.58 -1.12
C LEU A 230 -13.01 0.38 -1.82
N ALA A 231 -12.23 -0.68 -2.07
CA ALA A 231 -12.78 -1.90 -2.63
C ALA A 231 -13.85 -2.52 -1.73
N ALA A 232 -13.63 -2.53 -0.40
CA ALA A 232 -14.65 -3.00 0.53
C ALA A 232 -15.93 -2.17 0.42
N SER A 233 -15.85 -0.83 0.32
CA SER A 233 -17.02 0.03 0.10
C SER A 233 -17.76 -0.33 -1.18
N VAL A 234 -17.04 -0.39 -2.30
CA VAL A 234 -17.58 -0.77 -3.62
C VAL A 234 -18.32 -2.12 -3.57
N LEU A 235 -17.73 -3.11 -2.89
CA LEU A 235 -18.31 -4.44 -2.75
C LEU A 235 -19.54 -4.43 -1.85
N LEU A 236 -19.46 -3.80 -0.67
CA LEU A 236 -20.58 -3.72 0.29
C LEU A 236 -21.78 -2.97 -0.26
N ASP A 237 -21.56 -2.00 -1.17
CA ASP A 237 -22.59 -1.27 -1.88
C ASP A 237 -23.13 -2.01 -3.14
N GLY A 238 -22.62 -3.22 -3.40
CA GLY A 238 -23.15 -4.11 -4.43
C GLY A 238 -22.55 -3.93 -5.82
N HIS A 239 -21.50 -3.15 -5.99
CA HIS A 239 -20.84 -2.95 -7.29
C HIS A 239 -19.86 -4.04 -7.68
N GLY A 240 -19.79 -5.14 -6.89
CA GLY A 240 -18.96 -6.32 -7.15
C GLY A 240 -19.59 -7.36 -8.09
N TYR A 241 -20.75 -7.06 -8.71
CA TYR A 241 -21.47 -8.01 -9.60
C TYR A 241 -20.77 -8.25 -10.95
N SER A 242 -19.87 -7.37 -11.34
CA SER A 242 -19.05 -7.51 -12.54
C SER A 242 -17.76 -6.70 -12.41
N ARG A 243 -16.72 -7.06 -13.18
CA ARG A 243 -15.49 -6.31 -13.29
C ARG A 243 -15.74 -4.88 -13.80
N THR A 244 -16.62 -4.71 -14.78
CA THR A 244 -16.98 -3.39 -15.30
C THR A 244 -17.65 -2.53 -14.23
N GLY A 245 -18.57 -3.09 -13.46
CA GLY A 245 -19.22 -2.41 -12.34
C GLY A 245 -18.21 -1.97 -11.26
N PHE A 246 -17.27 -2.87 -10.92
CA PHE A 246 -16.17 -2.56 -10.01
C PHE A 246 -15.28 -1.42 -10.52
N ASN A 247 -14.85 -1.49 -11.78
CA ASN A 247 -14.01 -0.45 -12.40
C ASN A 247 -14.70 0.91 -12.42
N LEU A 248 -15.98 0.96 -12.78
CA LEU A 248 -16.75 2.19 -12.80
C LEU A 248 -16.90 2.81 -11.41
N ALA A 249 -17.23 1.98 -10.42
CA ALA A 249 -17.35 2.44 -9.04
C ALA A 249 -16.02 2.96 -8.49
N MET A 250 -14.90 2.26 -8.73
CA MET A 250 -13.57 2.72 -8.34
C MET A 250 -13.16 4.01 -9.07
N THR A 251 -13.53 4.17 -10.35
CA THR A 251 -13.28 5.39 -11.13
C THR A 251 -13.92 6.62 -10.48
N THR A 252 -15.09 6.46 -9.90
CA THR A 252 -15.81 7.55 -9.22
C THR A 252 -15.32 7.75 -7.78
N LEU A 253 -15.19 6.65 -7.04
CA LEU A 253 -14.95 6.71 -5.59
C LEU A 253 -13.52 7.15 -5.22
N LEU A 254 -12.51 6.82 -6.03
CA LEU A 254 -11.13 7.19 -5.74
C LEU A 254 -10.89 8.70 -5.76
N PRO A 255 -11.30 9.47 -6.79
CA PRO A 255 -11.20 10.92 -6.76
C PRO A 255 -11.98 11.57 -5.60
N ASP A 256 -13.17 11.07 -5.30
CA ASP A 256 -14.00 11.55 -4.19
C ASP A 256 -13.31 11.34 -2.83
N ALA A 257 -12.70 10.17 -2.64
CA ALA A 257 -11.94 9.87 -1.43
C ALA A 257 -10.74 10.81 -1.26
N LEU A 258 -9.99 11.06 -2.34
CA LEU A 258 -8.87 12.01 -2.31
C LEU A 258 -9.32 13.44 -2.04
N ALA A 259 -10.45 13.87 -2.61
CA ALA A 259 -11.03 15.18 -2.34
C ALA A 259 -11.43 15.32 -0.86
N GLN A 260 -12.08 14.31 -0.27
CA GLN A 260 -12.45 14.30 1.15
C GLN A 260 -11.23 14.22 2.08
N LEU A 261 -10.14 13.59 1.66
CA LEU A 261 -8.85 13.63 2.37
C LEU A 261 -8.17 15.01 2.25
N GLY A 262 -8.71 15.92 1.45
CA GLY A 262 -8.16 17.25 1.21
C GLY A 262 -6.97 17.20 0.27
N GLY A 263 -7.10 16.46 -0.83
CA GLY A 263 -6.12 16.40 -1.91
C GLY A 263 -5.79 17.78 -2.46
N VAL A 264 -4.52 18.03 -2.73
CA VAL A 264 -4.04 19.32 -3.20
C VAL A 264 -3.54 19.22 -4.65
N PRO A 265 -3.51 20.31 -5.43
CA PRO A 265 -2.94 20.33 -6.77
C PRO A 265 -1.47 19.90 -6.80
N ALA A 266 -1.00 19.40 -7.95
CA ALA A 266 0.37 18.94 -8.16
C ALA A 266 1.43 19.97 -7.77
N ALA A 267 1.17 21.26 -7.98
CA ALA A 267 2.07 22.33 -7.57
C ALA A 267 2.27 22.36 -6.03
N GLN A 268 1.20 22.17 -5.26
CA GLN A 268 1.28 22.09 -3.79
C GLN A 268 1.90 20.76 -3.33
N THR A 269 1.63 19.65 -4.01
CA THR A 269 2.30 18.37 -3.76
C THR A 269 3.82 18.51 -3.91
N ARG A 270 4.31 19.22 -4.95
CA ARG A 270 5.73 19.51 -5.12
C ARG A 270 6.31 20.28 -3.96
N LEU A 271 5.62 21.32 -3.48
CA LEU A 271 6.07 22.08 -2.31
C LEU A 271 6.20 21.20 -1.06
N GLN A 272 5.33 20.22 -0.88
CA GLN A 272 5.47 19.29 0.25
C GLN A 272 6.67 18.35 0.07
N PHE A 273 6.96 17.89 -1.15
CA PHE A 273 8.20 17.16 -1.43
C PHE A 273 9.45 17.99 -1.15
N ASP A 274 9.45 19.28 -1.56
CA ASP A 274 10.58 20.19 -1.31
C ASP A 274 10.81 20.42 0.20
N ARG A 275 9.73 20.49 1.00
CA ARG A 275 9.83 20.63 2.46
C ARG A 275 10.48 19.44 3.15
N VAL A 276 10.33 18.24 2.60
CA VAL A 276 10.88 17.01 3.17
C VAL A 276 12.14 16.53 2.44
N ASP A 277 12.64 17.30 1.46
CA ASP A 277 13.93 17.01 0.81
C ASP A 277 15.07 16.97 1.83
N LYS A 278 15.99 16.06 1.68
CA LYS A 278 17.09 15.76 2.61
C LYS A 278 16.66 15.20 3.98
N CYS A 279 15.33 15.04 4.20
CA CYS A 279 14.78 14.42 5.39
C CYS A 279 14.09 13.10 5.11
N TRP A 280 13.23 13.08 4.09
CA TRP A 280 12.50 11.89 3.68
C TRP A 280 13.08 11.28 2.40
N TRP A 281 13.62 12.10 1.54
CA TRP A 281 14.26 11.70 0.30
C TRP A 281 15.43 12.64 -0.04
N ASP A 282 16.26 12.23 -0.98
CA ASP A 282 17.42 13.01 -1.41
C ASP A 282 17.35 13.32 -2.90
N SER A 283 16.93 14.54 -3.26
CA SER A 283 16.80 15.01 -4.64
C SER A 283 18.11 14.99 -5.46
N THR A 284 19.27 14.85 -4.80
CA THR A 284 20.56 14.72 -5.49
C THR A 284 20.85 13.31 -5.97
N LYS A 285 20.18 12.32 -5.38
CA LYS A 285 20.34 10.91 -5.72
C LYS A 285 19.47 10.50 -6.91
N ALA A 286 19.70 9.31 -7.43
CA ALA A 286 19.02 8.78 -8.60
C ALA A 286 18.40 7.40 -8.29
N VAL A 287 17.29 7.05 -8.94
CA VAL A 287 16.74 5.70 -8.94
C VAL A 287 17.72 4.78 -9.67
N PRO A 288 18.07 3.61 -9.16
CA PRO A 288 17.52 2.90 -8.00
C PRO A 288 18.37 2.99 -6.71
N GLN A 289 19.05 4.09 -6.46
CA GLN A 289 19.88 4.22 -5.25
C GLN A 289 19.02 4.10 -3.98
N LYS A 290 19.29 3.11 -3.15
CA LYS A 290 18.49 2.76 -1.98
C LYS A 290 18.18 3.95 -1.06
N PHE A 291 19.19 4.80 -0.78
CA PHE A 291 19.04 5.96 0.09
C PHE A 291 18.73 7.27 -0.68
N LEU A 292 18.11 7.15 -1.86
CA LEU A 292 17.24 8.19 -2.36
C LEU A 292 16.07 8.37 -1.38
N LEU A 293 15.51 7.28 -0.85
CA LEU A 293 14.53 7.30 0.22
C LEU A 293 15.23 7.21 1.59
N LEU A 294 15.10 8.25 2.41
CA LEU A 294 15.71 8.37 3.74
C LEU A 294 14.72 8.03 4.86
N LYS A 295 13.44 8.35 4.68
CA LYS A 295 12.36 8.08 5.63
C LYS A 295 11.56 6.88 5.16
N ARG A 296 11.50 5.83 6.00
CA ARG A 296 10.71 4.63 5.75
C ARG A 296 9.72 4.38 6.89
N ASN A 297 8.58 3.77 6.58
CA ASN A 297 7.56 3.39 7.56
C ASN A 297 7.49 1.86 7.67
N TYR A 298 8.23 1.30 8.62
CA TYR A 298 8.36 -0.14 8.84
C TYR A 298 7.18 -0.77 9.62
N GLN A 299 6.12 -0.03 9.86
CA GLN A 299 4.91 -0.59 10.47
C GLN A 299 4.17 -1.43 9.45
N THR A 300 3.87 -2.70 9.76
CA THR A 300 3.22 -3.65 8.85
C THR A 300 1.75 -3.93 9.22
N GLY A 301 1.24 -3.33 10.30
CA GLY A 301 -0.12 -3.53 10.77
C GLY A 301 -1.17 -2.75 9.95
N SER A 302 -2.41 -3.25 9.97
CA SER A 302 -3.56 -2.67 9.26
C SER A 302 -4.34 -1.62 10.06
N ASP A 303 -3.80 -1.13 11.16
CA ASP A 303 -4.29 0.01 11.95
C ASP A 303 -3.23 1.11 11.84
N ARG A 304 -3.53 2.15 11.07
CA ARG A 304 -2.51 3.11 10.63
C ARG A 304 -3.01 4.54 10.62
N VAL A 305 -2.07 5.43 10.84
CA VAL A 305 -2.17 6.85 10.50
C VAL A 305 -1.17 7.16 9.38
N PRO A 306 -1.41 8.18 8.54
CA PRO A 306 -0.41 8.63 7.57
C PRO A 306 0.87 9.07 8.28
N THR A 307 2.01 8.92 7.61
CA THR A 307 3.29 9.40 8.16
C THR A 307 3.26 10.92 8.28
N PRO A 308 3.42 11.50 9.50
CA PRO A 308 3.26 12.93 9.70
C PRO A 308 4.43 13.73 9.13
N ILE A 309 4.12 14.83 8.42
CA ILE A 309 5.14 15.77 7.95
C ILE A 309 5.66 16.61 9.11
N PRO A 310 6.99 16.79 9.24
CA PRO A 310 7.56 17.60 10.30
C PRO A 310 7.04 19.04 10.29
N GLY A 311 6.67 19.57 11.45
CA GLY A 311 6.31 20.98 11.66
C GLY A 311 4.90 21.38 11.25
N GLU A 312 4.03 20.42 10.86
CA GLU A 312 2.61 20.72 10.66
C GLU A 312 1.73 19.94 11.64
N PRO A 313 0.90 20.63 12.44
CA PRO A 313 -0.19 19.98 13.15
C PRO A 313 -1.23 19.55 12.10
N GLN A 314 -1.41 18.26 11.92
CA GLN A 314 -2.38 17.72 10.97
C GLN A 314 -3.47 16.98 11.72
N ALA A 315 -4.72 17.30 11.40
CA ALA A 315 -5.84 16.40 11.70
C ALA A 315 -5.74 15.23 10.72
N VAL A 316 -5.15 14.10 11.15
CA VAL A 316 -4.95 12.93 10.30
C VAL A 316 -6.08 11.92 10.45
N LEU A 317 -6.44 11.26 9.36
CA LEU A 317 -7.41 10.18 9.36
C LEU A 317 -6.71 8.87 9.75
N ARG A 318 -7.11 8.29 10.89
CA ARG A 318 -6.73 6.92 11.25
C ARG A 318 -7.63 5.94 10.53
N LEU A 319 -7.04 4.97 9.86
CA LEU A 319 -7.72 3.87 9.19
C LEU A 319 -7.33 2.53 9.82
N ALA A 320 -8.31 1.62 9.90
CA ALA A 320 -8.07 0.25 10.34
C ALA A 320 -8.97 -0.72 9.59
N LEU A 321 -8.53 -1.94 9.38
CA LEU A 321 -9.39 -3.05 8.99
C LEU A 321 -10.00 -3.69 10.24
N PRO A 322 -11.26 -4.16 10.20
CA PRO A 322 -11.86 -4.81 11.34
C PRO A 322 -11.09 -6.09 11.70
N ALA A 323 -10.95 -6.36 13.00
CA ALA A 323 -10.38 -7.61 13.49
C ALA A 323 -11.39 -8.76 13.43
N SER A 324 -12.68 -8.43 13.58
CA SER A 324 -13.79 -9.39 13.52
C SER A 324 -14.99 -8.80 12.80
N VAL A 325 -15.75 -9.66 12.12
CA VAL A 325 -16.99 -9.32 11.39
C VAL A 325 -18.01 -10.42 11.65
N ALA A 326 -19.26 -10.04 11.95
CA ALA A 326 -20.36 -10.96 12.23
C ALA A 326 -20.00 -12.03 13.29
N GLY A 327 -19.24 -11.65 14.31
CA GLY A 327 -18.80 -12.55 15.38
C GLY A 327 -17.55 -13.38 15.08
N GLU A 328 -17.10 -13.42 13.83
CA GLU A 328 -15.93 -14.19 13.39
C GLU A 328 -14.65 -13.35 13.44
N THR A 329 -13.57 -13.89 14.00
CA THR A 329 -12.24 -13.27 14.00
C THR A 329 -11.53 -13.59 12.67
N LEU A 330 -11.27 -12.57 11.85
CA LEU A 330 -10.76 -12.75 10.48
C LEU A 330 -9.46 -13.56 10.41
N ASP A 331 -8.53 -13.32 11.36
CA ASP A 331 -7.23 -14.01 11.41
C ASP A 331 -7.32 -15.51 11.69
N THR A 332 -8.46 -16.00 12.18
CA THR A 332 -8.69 -17.42 12.43
C THR A 332 -9.23 -18.17 11.22
N LEU A 333 -9.79 -17.45 10.24
CA LEU A 333 -10.48 -18.02 9.07
C LEU A 333 -9.54 -18.29 7.90
N ALA A 334 -8.49 -17.50 7.77
CA ALA A 334 -7.48 -17.68 6.73
C ALA A 334 -6.08 -17.31 7.22
N GLU A 335 -5.05 -17.91 6.60
CA GLU A 335 -3.66 -17.65 6.90
C GLU A 335 -2.87 -17.46 5.60
N LEU A 336 -2.20 -16.31 5.47
CA LEU A 336 -1.18 -16.10 4.44
C LEU A 336 0.09 -16.82 4.87
N GLN A 337 0.51 -17.81 4.08
CA GLN A 337 1.71 -18.61 4.25
C GLN A 337 2.72 -18.29 3.15
N LEU A 338 3.92 -17.96 3.55
CA LEU A 338 5.02 -17.55 2.67
C LEU A 338 6.12 -18.61 2.74
N TRP A 339 6.04 -19.55 1.80
CA TRP A 339 6.90 -20.72 1.75
C TRP A 339 8.23 -20.39 1.07
N PRO A 340 9.34 -21.03 1.51
CA PRO A 340 10.63 -20.85 0.85
C PRO A 340 10.52 -21.03 -0.66
N GLY A 341 10.96 -20.01 -1.39
CA GLY A 341 11.01 -19.98 -2.85
C GLY A 341 12.41 -20.31 -3.38
N LYS A 342 12.54 -20.30 -4.71
CA LYS A 342 13.84 -20.49 -5.38
C LYS A 342 14.74 -19.25 -5.29
N ARG A 343 14.16 -18.07 -5.19
CA ARG A 343 14.82 -16.75 -5.20
C ARG A 343 14.55 -16.00 -3.90
N MET A 344 15.06 -16.50 -2.78
CA MET A 344 14.81 -15.84 -1.49
C MET A 344 15.64 -14.56 -1.27
N GLY A 345 16.57 -14.23 -2.16
CA GLY A 345 17.42 -13.05 -2.01
C GLY A 345 18.17 -13.06 -0.66
N ASN A 346 18.09 -11.95 0.07
CA ASN A 346 18.65 -11.80 1.41
C ASN A 346 17.65 -12.17 2.52
N LEU A 347 16.46 -12.67 2.18
CA LEU A 347 15.45 -13.08 3.15
C LEU A 347 15.94 -14.32 3.93
N PRO A 348 15.96 -14.29 5.27
CA PRO A 348 16.28 -15.48 6.06
C PRO A 348 15.34 -16.64 5.74
N LYS A 349 15.83 -17.87 5.81
CA LYS A 349 14.95 -19.03 5.61
C LYS A 349 14.11 -19.28 6.86
N PRO A 350 12.77 -19.32 6.77
CA PRO A 350 11.94 -19.70 7.90
C PRO A 350 12.10 -21.22 8.19
N VAL A 351 11.76 -21.65 9.40
CA VAL A 351 11.74 -23.09 9.74
C VAL A 351 10.79 -23.87 8.81
N ARG A 352 9.64 -23.30 8.50
CA ARG A 352 8.64 -23.88 7.60
C ARG A 352 8.16 -22.87 6.58
N TYR A 353 7.50 -21.82 7.01
CA TYR A 353 7.02 -20.69 6.23
C TYR A 353 6.85 -19.47 7.15
N TYR A 354 6.83 -18.28 6.59
CA TYR A 354 6.45 -17.07 7.29
C TYR A 354 4.94 -16.85 7.24
N THR A 355 4.44 -16.16 8.24
CA THR A 355 3.07 -15.64 8.32
C THR A 355 3.11 -14.14 8.62
N ARG A 356 1.98 -13.46 8.59
CA ARG A 356 1.92 -12.06 9.00
C ARG A 356 2.43 -11.78 10.42
N ARG A 357 2.48 -12.80 11.30
CA ARG A 357 3.02 -12.67 12.66
C ARG A 357 4.53 -12.41 12.66
N ASP A 358 5.21 -12.80 11.60
CA ASP A 358 6.65 -12.61 11.42
C ASP A 358 7.00 -11.26 10.81
N PHE A 359 6.04 -10.56 10.19
CA PHE A 359 6.26 -9.28 9.51
C PHE A 359 6.89 -8.21 10.39
N PRO A 360 6.45 -7.99 11.65
CA PRO A 360 7.08 -6.99 12.51
C PRO A 360 8.57 -7.28 12.80
N ALA A 361 8.95 -8.55 12.92
CA ALA A 361 10.34 -8.93 13.14
C ALA A 361 11.20 -8.68 11.91
N LEU A 362 10.72 -9.07 10.71
CA LEU A 362 11.39 -8.84 9.44
C LEU A 362 11.55 -7.33 9.16
N ALA A 363 10.51 -6.54 9.37
CA ALA A 363 10.54 -5.09 9.20
C ALA A 363 11.45 -4.39 10.24
N SER A 364 11.50 -4.90 11.48
CA SER A 364 12.40 -4.36 12.50
C SER A 364 13.86 -4.62 12.16
N PHE A 365 14.20 -5.80 11.63
CA PHE A 365 15.54 -6.08 11.13
C PHE A 365 15.90 -5.11 9.99
N ALA A 366 15.01 -4.93 9.02
CA ALA A 366 15.18 -3.97 7.92
C ALA A 366 15.48 -2.57 8.44
N ARG A 367 14.69 -2.08 9.42
CA ARG A 367 14.88 -0.77 10.06
C ARG A 367 16.25 -0.62 10.71
N LEU A 368 16.67 -1.61 11.49
CA LEU A 368 17.97 -1.57 12.18
C LEU A 368 19.13 -1.56 11.20
N ASN A 369 19.05 -2.35 10.14
CA ASN A 369 20.05 -2.41 9.09
C ASN A 369 20.16 -1.08 8.35
N ASP A 370 19.02 -0.48 7.94
CA ASP A 370 19.02 0.83 7.27
C ASP A 370 19.60 1.93 8.17
N GLN A 371 19.26 1.93 9.45
CA GLN A 371 19.83 2.88 10.41
C GLN A 371 21.36 2.72 10.57
N GLN A 372 21.86 1.48 10.56
CA GLN A 372 23.29 1.21 10.61
C GLN A 372 24.00 1.72 9.33
N GLN A 373 23.46 1.41 8.16
CA GLN A 373 24.03 1.85 6.87
C GLN A 373 24.04 3.39 6.75
N LEU A 374 22.98 4.07 7.18
CA LEU A 374 22.91 5.54 7.18
C LEU A 374 23.94 6.17 8.12
N ARG A 375 24.15 5.59 9.33
CA ARG A 375 25.20 6.06 10.25
C ARG A 375 26.60 5.87 9.65
N GLN A 376 26.87 4.72 9.03
CA GLN A 376 28.16 4.48 8.37
C GLN A 376 28.42 5.44 7.20
N ALA A 377 27.37 5.77 6.44
CA ALA A 377 27.47 6.73 5.34
C ALA A 377 27.66 8.19 5.81
N ALA A 378 27.22 8.54 7.01
CA ALA A 378 27.41 9.86 7.59
C ALA A 378 28.85 10.12 8.11
N GLY A 379 29.66 9.07 8.24
CA GLY A 379 31.00 9.17 8.83
C GLY A 379 30.99 9.32 10.36
N PRO A 380 32.15 9.22 11.03
CA PRO A 380 32.22 9.56 12.45
C PRO A 380 31.89 11.03 12.65
N GLU A 381 31.01 11.30 13.60
CA GLU A 381 30.77 12.68 14.06
C GLU A 381 32.09 13.28 14.53
N SER A 382 32.60 14.27 13.76
CA SER A 382 33.79 15.05 14.08
C SER A 382 33.46 16.15 15.08
#